data_bfd686785fad3196d65be66545df67cb
#
_entry.id   bfd686785fad3196d65be66545df67cb
#
_cell.length_a   1.000
_cell.length_b   1.000
_cell.length_c   1.000
_cell.angle_alpha   90.00
_cell.angle_beta   90.00
_cell.angle_gamma   90.00
#
_symmetry.space_group_name_H-M   'P 1'
#
loop_
_entity.id
_entity.type
_entity.pdbx_description
1 polymer ?
#
loop_
_entity_poly.entity_id
_entity_poly.type
_entity_poly.pdbx_seq_one_letter_code
_entity_poly.pdbx_strand_id
1 'polypeptide(L)'
;MFNQNGKIFDPQVKDKIVCKEIKRQAPIYEVKYEEFEGTNGSRESYASFRPFELVLTFDIFYKNEYDKELIVSELHQIFIPGFQYYVTHELSPGKRFRVNPVNFELTEEENDYSTIEITFDVPSACSESLSTTLSEFNLSNEWQFSQNLEAADYKYSFDVSRFQVFNAGDFAIDPREHALKITLQGESLGNGTIFNRTTGDRFIYYPEFSTNLGQTVTLDRVYPKLNGVHCGINTNLELITLAPGINEIEIQNVANVKSTWDFRYLYK
;
A
#
# COMPACT_ATOMS: atom_id res chain seq x y z
N MET A 1 -10.55 12.16 5.39
CA MET A 1 -10.77 12.22 3.91
C MET A 1 -10.94 10.82 3.35
N PHE A 2 -11.86 10.65 2.42
CA PHE A 2 -12.19 9.38 1.77
C PHE A 2 -11.92 9.49 0.28
N ASN A 3 -11.13 8.59 -0.30
CA ASN A 3 -10.81 8.59 -1.71
C ASN A 3 -11.49 7.41 -2.40
N GLN A 4 -12.55 7.69 -3.15
CA GLN A 4 -13.35 6.73 -3.90
C GLN A 4 -13.10 6.92 -5.40
N ASN A 5 -12.27 6.05 -5.99
CA ASN A 5 -11.95 6.08 -7.43
C ASN A 5 -11.52 7.48 -7.94
N GLY A 6 -10.67 8.17 -7.16
CA GLY A 6 -10.16 9.50 -7.49
C GLY A 6 -11.07 10.67 -7.06
N LYS A 7 -12.28 10.42 -6.54
CA LYS A 7 -13.10 11.44 -5.90
C LYS A 7 -12.76 11.50 -4.41
N ILE A 8 -12.31 12.66 -3.97
CA ILE A 8 -12.00 12.89 -2.56
C ILE A 8 -13.24 13.48 -1.90
N PHE A 9 -13.67 12.87 -0.81
CA PHE A 9 -14.73 13.33 0.04
C PHE A 9 -14.21 13.60 1.45
N ASP A 10 -14.53 14.76 2.00
CA ASP A 10 -14.27 15.11 3.38
C ASP A 10 -15.60 15.45 4.06
N PRO A 11 -16.10 14.61 4.98
CA PRO A 11 -17.35 14.86 5.65
C PRO A 11 -17.35 16.15 6.50
N GLN A 12 -16.18 16.56 6.99
CA GLN A 12 -16.06 17.76 7.84
C GLN A 12 -16.24 19.08 7.07
N VAL A 13 -16.20 19.06 5.75
CA VAL A 13 -16.51 20.24 4.92
C VAL A 13 -18.00 20.65 5.04
N LYS A 14 -18.84 19.73 5.54
CA LYS A 14 -20.24 20.02 5.83
C LYS A 14 -20.39 20.47 7.28
N ASP A 15 -20.93 21.67 7.50
CA ASP A 15 -21.14 22.28 8.83
C ASP A 15 -22.00 21.42 9.81
N LYS A 16 -22.61 20.35 9.31
CA LYS A 16 -23.49 19.46 10.06
C LYS A 16 -22.84 18.15 10.52
N ILE A 17 -21.58 17.92 10.18
CA ILE A 17 -20.89 16.65 10.44
C ILE A 17 -19.55 16.92 11.10
N VAL A 18 -19.34 16.37 12.29
CA VAL A 18 -18.11 16.53 13.06
C VAL A 18 -17.52 15.17 13.37
N CYS A 19 -16.28 14.93 12.98
CA CYS A 19 -15.54 13.73 13.38
C CYS A 19 -15.16 13.87 14.87
N LYS A 20 -15.67 12.98 15.70
CA LYS A 20 -15.46 12.96 17.14
C LYS A 20 -14.25 12.12 17.53
N GLU A 21 -14.14 10.96 16.95
CA GLU A 21 -13.10 9.99 17.31
C GLU A 21 -12.70 9.11 16.14
N ILE A 22 -11.44 8.72 16.15
CA ILE A 22 -10.87 7.73 15.24
C ILE A 22 -10.17 6.69 16.10
N LYS A 23 -10.68 5.47 16.10
CA LYS A 23 -10.09 4.31 16.79
C LYS A 23 -9.53 3.35 15.78
N ARG A 24 -8.26 3.03 15.91
CA ARG A 24 -7.61 1.98 15.16
C ARG A 24 -7.32 0.81 16.09
N GLN A 25 -7.79 -0.37 15.74
CA GLN A 25 -7.41 -1.59 16.44
C GLN A 25 -5.89 -1.85 16.27
N ALA A 26 -5.25 -2.33 17.34
CA ALA A 26 -3.84 -2.72 17.25
C ALA A 26 -3.67 -3.91 16.28
N PRO A 27 -2.56 -3.98 15.54
CA PRO A 27 -2.28 -5.14 14.69
C PRO A 27 -2.27 -6.44 15.50
N ILE A 28 -3.01 -7.44 15.01
CA ILE A 28 -3.09 -8.77 15.65
C ILE A 28 -2.16 -9.70 14.88
N TYR A 29 -1.13 -10.20 15.57
CA TYR A 29 -0.22 -11.21 15.03
C TYR A 29 -0.69 -12.58 15.50
N GLU A 30 -1.15 -13.41 14.58
CA GLU A 30 -1.63 -14.76 14.85
C GLU A 30 -0.58 -15.78 14.47
N VAL A 31 -0.28 -16.70 15.40
CA VAL A 31 0.64 -17.80 15.19
C VAL A 31 -0.12 -19.11 15.34
N LYS A 32 -0.04 -19.99 14.35
CA LYS A 32 -0.55 -21.35 14.43
C LYS A 32 0.57 -22.33 14.72
N TYR A 33 0.31 -23.22 15.67
CA TYR A 33 1.23 -24.26 16.09
C TYR A 33 0.69 -25.64 15.70
N GLU A 34 1.59 -26.54 15.34
CA GLU A 34 1.29 -27.96 15.11
C GLU A 34 2.06 -28.81 16.12
N GLU A 35 1.37 -29.80 16.69
CA GLU A 35 1.94 -30.77 17.60
C GLU A 35 2.21 -32.09 16.84
N PHE A 36 3.36 -32.68 17.09
CA PHE A 36 3.73 -33.96 16.49
C PHE A 36 3.90 -35.00 17.58
N GLU A 37 3.31 -36.20 17.38
CA GLU A 37 3.45 -37.31 18.32
C GLU A 37 4.92 -37.67 18.55
N GLY A 38 5.31 -37.85 19.81
CA GLY A 38 6.68 -38.22 20.20
C GLY A 38 7.66 -37.06 20.25
N THR A 39 7.22 -35.82 20.07
CA THR A 39 8.05 -34.62 20.27
C THR A 39 7.57 -33.77 21.42
N ASN A 40 8.50 -33.15 22.15
CA ASN A 40 8.14 -32.19 23.19
C ASN A 40 7.85 -30.83 22.57
N GLY A 41 6.72 -30.21 22.96
CA GLY A 41 6.30 -28.89 22.49
C GLY A 41 5.66 -28.91 21.11
N SER A 42 5.45 -27.74 20.55
CA SER A 42 4.81 -27.52 19.25
C SER A 42 5.76 -26.77 18.32
N ARG A 43 5.54 -26.89 17.01
CA ARG A 43 6.27 -26.11 15.99
C ARG A 43 5.34 -25.06 15.40
N GLU A 44 5.87 -23.87 15.14
CA GLU A 44 5.17 -22.86 14.38
C GLU A 44 4.95 -23.38 12.95
N SER A 45 3.70 -23.45 12.56
CA SER A 45 3.27 -23.87 11.21
C SER A 45 3.14 -22.64 10.31
N TYR A 46 2.59 -21.56 10.87
CA TYR A 46 2.26 -20.36 10.11
C TYR A 46 2.05 -19.19 11.07
N ALA A 47 2.52 -18.02 10.66
CA ALA A 47 2.27 -16.77 11.36
C ALA A 47 1.94 -15.65 10.39
N SER A 48 0.93 -14.84 10.70
CA SER A 48 0.55 -13.69 9.87
C SER A 48 -0.15 -12.62 10.70
N PHE A 49 -0.15 -11.39 10.15
CA PHE A 49 -0.99 -10.33 10.66
C PHE A 49 -2.43 -10.53 10.18
N ARG A 50 -3.39 -10.34 11.08
CA ARG A 50 -4.82 -10.41 10.78
C ARG A 50 -5.33 -9.04 10.32
N PRO A 51 -6.40 -9.01 9.49
CA PRO A 51 -7.18 -7.81 9.26
C PRO A 51 -7.52 -7.13 10.59
N PHE A 52 -7.58 -5.81 10.59
CA PHE A 52 -7.97 -5.02 11.74
C PHE A 52 -9.08 -4.04 11.39
N GLU A 53 -9.72 -3.51 12.43
CA GLU A 53 -10.81 -2.55 12.26
C GLU A 53 -10.33 -1.12 12.48
N LEU A 54 -10.89 -0.22 11.66
CA LEU A 54 -10.82 1.22 11.83
C LEU A 54 -12.23 1.72 12.12
N VAL A 55 -12.44 2.29 13.29
CA VAL A 55 -13.75 2.81 13.71
C VAL A 55 -13.72 4.32 13.71
N LEU A 56 -14.67 4.94 13.02
CA LEU A 56 -14.85 6.39 12.95
C LEU A 56 -16.18 6.76 13.59
N THR A 57 -16.14 7.71 14.52
CA THR A 57 -17.32 8.24 15.19
C THR A 57 -17.56 9.67 14.75
N PHE A 58 -18.77 9.96 14.30
CA PHE A 58 -19.21 11.28 13.84
C PHE A 58 -20.44 11.73 14.59
N ASP A 59 -20.49 13.01 14.99
CA ASP A 59 -21.73 13.66 15.37
C ASP A 59 -22.35 14.33 14.14
N ILE A 60 -23.63 14.11 13.93
CA ILE A 60 -24.44 14.77 12.90
C ILE A 60 -25.45 15.68 13.59
N PHE A 61 -25.59 16.90 13.09
CA PHE A 61 -26.49 17.90 13.62
C PHE A 61 -27.64 18.14 12.62
N TYR A 62 -28.87 18.17 13.12
CA TYR A 62 -30.07 18.29 12.31
C TYR A 62 -31.13 19.17 12.99
N LYS A 63 -32.08 19.67 12.20
CA LYS A 63 -33.16 20.55 12.68
C LYS A 63 -34.44 19.79 13.04
N ASN A 64 -34.65 18.66 12.43
CA ASN A 64 -35.83 17.79 12.60
C ASN A 64 -35.56 16.39 12.03
N GLU A 65 -36.45 15.44 12.25
CA GLU A 65 -36.32 14.05 11.78
C GLU A 65 -36.17 13.92 10.25
N TYR A 66 -36.81 14.78 9.47
CA TYR A 66 -36.66 14.76 7.99
C TYR A 66 -35.25 15.16 7.58
N ASP A 67 -34.67 16.16 8.22
CA ASP A 67 -33.29 16.60 7.97
C ASP A 67 -32.28 15.53 8.39
N LYS A 68 -32.52 14.84 9.52
CA LYS A 68 -31.74 13.69 9.98
C LYS A 68 -31.72 12.58 8.92
N GLU A 69 -32.90 12.16 8.44
CA GLU A 69 -33.03 11.08 7.47
C GLU A 69 -32.31 11.39 6.15
N LEU A 70 -32.36 12.64 5.71
CA LEU A 70 -31.62 13.10 4.53
C LEU A 70 -30.10 13.00 4.74
N ILE A 71 -29.58 13.45 5.90
CA ILE A 71 -28.16 13.36 6.22
C ILE A 71 -27.70 11.90 6.29
N VAL A 72 -28.44 11.06 6.99
CA VAL A 72 -28.14 9.62 7.13
C VAL A 72 -28.14 8.93 5.77
N SER A 73 -29.14 9.20 4.92
CA SER A 73 -29.21 8.63 3.57
C SER A 73 -28.03 9.07 2.70
N GLU A 74 -27.60 10.31 2.81
CA GLU A 74 -26.42 10.82 2.11
C GLU A 74 -25.13 10.15 2.62
N LEU A 75 -25.00 9.98 3.92
CA LEU A 75 -23.84 9.29 4.53
C LEU A 75 -23.79 7.82 4.11
N HIS A 76 -24.92 7.14 4.04
CA HIS A 76 -24.98 5.77 3.50
C HIS A 76 -24.42 5.68 2.07
N GLN A 77 -24.80 6.62 1.19
CA GLN A 77 -24.31 6.65 -0.19
C GLN A 77 -22.78 6.88 -0.26
N ILE A 78 -22.25 7.68 0.68
CA ILE A 78 -20.85 8.02 0.73
C ILE A 78 -20.02 6.88 1.35
N PHE A 79 -20.47 6.36 2.49
CA PHE A 79 -19.68 5.40 3.25
C PHE A 79 -19.87 3.95 2.79
N ILE A 80 -21.00 3.62 2.15
CA ILE A 80 -21.31 2.26 1.68
C ILE A 80 -21.47 2.24 0.14
N PRO A 81 -20.42 2.56 -0.63
CA PRO A 81 -20.51 2.64 -2.09
C PRO A 81 -20.52 1.25 -2.77
N GLY A 82 -20.38 0.15 -2.03
CA GLY A 82 -20.34 -1.20 -2.57
C GLY A 82 -19.01 -1.65 -3.16
N PHE A 83 -17.93 -0.88 -2.93
CA PHE A 83 -16.56 -1.21 -3.33
C PHE A 83 -15.53 -0.70 -2.31
N GLN A 84 -14.31 -1.24 -2.37
CA GLN A 84 -13.20 -0.79 -1.53
C GLN A 84 -12.74 0.61 -1.89
N TYR A 85 -12.35 1.38 -0.89
CA TYR A 85 -11.79 2.71 -1.09
C TYR A 85 -10.72 3.04 -0.04
N TYR A 86 -10.15 4.23 -0.13
CA TYR A 86 -9.08 4.65 0.78
C TYR A 86 -9.59 5.69 1.78
N VAL A 87 -9.17 5.53 3.03
CA VAL A 87 -9.39 6.48 4.12
C VAL A 87 -8.04 7.06 4.56
N THR A 88 -7.99 8.37 4.74
CA THR A 88 -6.87 9.13 5.29
C THR A 88 -7.37 9.99 6.43
N HIS A 89 -6.63 10.14 7.51
CA HIS A 89 -7.01 10.97 8.64
C HIS A 89 -5.87 11.91 9.08
N GLU A 90 -6.21 12.99 9.75
CA GLU A 90 -5.27 14.07 10.12
C GLU A 90 -4.17 13.64 11.10
N LEU A 91 -4.44 12.64 11.95
CA LEU A 91 -3.44 12.13 12.90
C LEU A 91 -2.32 11.32 12.22
N SER A 92 -2.52 10.91 10.97
CA SER A 92 -1.53 10.21 10.14
C SER A 92 -1.67 10.63 8.67
N PRO A 93 -1.39 11.89 8.34
CA PRO A 93 -1.71 12.46 7.01
C PRO A 93 -0.92 11.82 5.87
N GLY A 94 0.26 11.28 6.15
CA GLY A 94 1.09 10.57 5.17
C GLY A 94 0.71 9.11 4.96
N LYS A 95 -0.39 8.61 5.56
CA LYS A 95 -0.86 7.24 5.44
C LYS A 95 -2.28 7.17 4.92
N ARG A 96 -2.58 6.06 4.23
CA ARG A 96 -3.94 5.72 3.80
C ARG A 96 -4.26 4.27 4.16
N PHE A 97 -5.52 4.00 4.42
CA PHE A 97 -6.05 2.68 4.71
C PHE A 97 -6.97 2.26 3.57
N ARG A 98 -6.74 1.09 2.99
CA ARG A 98 -7.68 0.49 2.05
C ARG A 98 -8.75 -0.26 2.83
N VAL A 99 -9.99 0.20 2.74
CA VAL A 99 -11.07 -0.24 3.63
C VAL A 99 -12.27 -0.80 2.88
N ASN A 100 -12.99 -1.69 3.59
CA ASN A 100 -14.38 -2.03 3.31
C ASN A 100 -15.24 -1.49 4.46
N PRO A 101 -16.34 -0.78 4.23
CA PRO A 101 -17.31 -0.48 5.27
C PRO A 101 -18.03 -1.77 5.67
N VAL A 102 -18.06 -2.05 6.98
CA VAL A 102 -18.66 -3.29 7.50
C VAL A 102 -19.95 -2.99 8.26
N ASN A 103 -19.94 -1.90 9.04
CA ASN A 103 -21.07 -1.53 9.86
C ASN A 103 -21.26 0.00 9.87
N PHE A 104 -22.51 0.41 10.01
CA PHE A 104 -22.93 1.80 10.16
C PHE A 104 -24.08 1.83 11.17
N GLU A 105 -23.84 2.37 12.35
CA GLU A 105 -24.79 2.41 13.46
C GLU A 105 -25.00 3.81 13.97
N LEU A 106 -26.27 4.15 14.30
CA LEU A 106 -26.58 5.29 15.17
C LEU A 106 -26.46 4.82 16.62
N THR A 107 -25.55 5.39 17.38
CA THR A 107 -25.24 4.97 18.76
C THR A 107 -25.88 5.85 19.83
N GLU A 108 -26.05 7.13 19.53
CA GLU A 108 -26.70 8.09 20.42
C GLU A 108 -27.69 8.93 19.61
N GLU A 109 -28.85 9.21 20.19
CA GLU A 109 -29.88 10.06 19.58
C GLU A 109 -30.37 11.06 20.61
N GLU A 110 -30.20 12.34 20.29
CA GLU A 110 -30.71 13.47 21.04
C GLU A 110 -31.64 14.33 20.15
N ASN A 111 -32.21 15.38 20.69
CA ASN A 111 -33.22 16.18 19.98
C ASN A 111 -32.71 16.87 18.72
N ASP A 112 -31.43 17.25 18.68
CA ASP A 112 -30.81 18.07 17.63
C ASP A 112 -29.49 17.49 17.09
N TYR A 113 -29.02 16.35 17.63
CA TYR A 113 -27.86 15.63 17.10
C TYR A 113 -27.98 14.12 17.30
N SER A 114 -27.23 13.37 16.51
CA SER A 114 -27.01 11.93 16.70
C SER A 114 -25.55 11.59 16.46
N THR A 115 -25.08 10.57 17.16
CA THR A 115 -23.74 10.02 16.97
C THR A 115 -23.84 8.79 16.06
N ILE A 116 -22.99 8.76 15.02
CA ILE A 116 -22.88 7.66 14.10
C ILE A 116 -21.52 7.00 14.28
N GLU A 117 -21.50 5.70 14.39
CA GLU A 117 -20.30 4.89 14.37
C GLU A 117 -20.21 4.11 13.07
N ILE A 118 -19.06 4.21 12.40
CA ILE A 118 -18.78 3.51 11.15
C ILE A 118 -17.56 2.63 11.36
N THR A 119 -17.75 1.33 11.23
CA THR A 119 -16.68 0.34 11.30
C THR A 119 -16.22 -0.04 9.89
N PHE A 120 -14.91 0.05 9.68
CA PHE A 120 -14.24 -0.34 8.47
C PHE A 120 -13.31 -1.53 8.74
N ASP A 121 -13.39 -2.55 7.90
CA ASP A 121 -12.40 -3.60 7.85
C ASP A 121 -11.21 -3.20 6.97
N VAL A 122 -10.00 -3.41 7.46
CA VAL A 122 -8.73 -3.20 6.75
C VAL A 122 -8.12 -4.56 6.40
N PRO A 123 -8.51 -5.16 5.27
CA PRO A 123 -8.15 -6.54 4.94
C PRO A 123 -6.65 -6.74 4.66
N SER A 124 -5.93 -5.68 4.29
CA SER A 124 -4.49 -5.71 4.04
C SER A 124 -3.64 -5.86 5.31
N ALA A 125 -4.24 -5.78 6.51
CA ALA A 125 -3.54 -5.78 7.80
C ALA A 125 -2.46 -4.69 7.95
N CYS A 126 -2.41 -3.72 7.05
CA CYS A 126 -1.43 -2.63 7.03
C CYS A 126 -2.05 -1.34 6.46
N SER A 127 -1.43 -0.23 6.77
CA SER A 127 -1.62 1.03 6.06
C SER A 127 -0.55 1.21 4.98
N GLU A 128 -0.84 1.99 3.96
CA GLU A 128 0.08 2.33 2.88
C GLU A 128 0.52 3.79 2.99
N SER A 129 1.73 4.14 2.53
CA SER A 129 2.10 5.54 2.34
C SER A 129 1.12 6.23 1.37
N LEU A 130 0.79 7.49 1.63
CA LEU A 130 -0.11 8.27 0.77
C LEU A 130 0.48 8.46 -0.63
N SER A 131 1.78 8.78 -0.71
CA SER A 131 2.53 8.92 -1.95
C SER A 131 3.34 7.68 -2.31
N THR A 132 3.77 7.55 -3.56
CA THR A 132 4.69 6.51 -4.03
C THR A 132 6.13 7.00 -3.97
N THR A 133 7.09 6.08 -4.01
CA THR A 133 8.52 6.37 -3.95
C THR A 133 9.05 7.26 -5.08
N LEU A 134 8.31 7.42 -6.18
CA LEU A 134 8.68 8.35 -7.26
C LEU A 134 8.12 9.77 -7.05
N SER A 135 7.32 10.00 -6.01
CA SER A 135 6.87 11.34 -5.62
C SER A 135 7.98 12.09 -4.91
N GLU A 136 7.94 13.42 -4.93
CA GLU A 136 8.93 14.25 -4.24
C GLU A 136 8.88 14.03 -2.73
N PHE A 137 10.06 13.83 -2.11
CA PHE A 137 10.21 13.75 -0.66
C PHE A 137 10.32 15.17 -0.09
N ASN A 138 9.18 15.75 0.26
CA ASN A 138 9.08 17.06 0.89
C ASN A 138 8.34 16.98 2.23
N LEU A 139 8.36 18.07 2.99
CA LEU A 139 7.66 18.19 4.29
C LEU A 139 6.16 18.48 4.14
N SER A 140 5.58 18.23 2.97
CA SER A 140 4.13 18.27 2.78
C SER A 140 3.45 17.12 3.54
N ASN A 141 2.12 17.18 3.64
CA ASN A 141 1.32 16.14 4.31
C ASN A 141 1.26 14.80 3.53
N GLU A 142 2.09 14.61 2.51
CA GLU A 142 2.11 13.40 1.69
C GLU A 142 2.97 12.28 2.28
N TRP A 143 3.84 12.60 3.25
CA TRP A 143 4.76 11.65 3.86
C TRP A 143 4.61 11.62 5.38
N GLN A 144 4.63 10.42 5.95
CA GLN A 144 4.67 10.21 7.39
C GLN A 144 6.12 10.08 7.85
N PHE A 145 6.75 11.19 8.18
CA PHE A 145 8.08 11.20 8.81
C PHE A 145 8.04 10.59 10.21
N SER A 146 9.20 10.25 10.76
CA SER A 146 9.42 9.60 12.05
C SER A 146 9.02 8.13 12.18
N GLN A 147 8.53 7.48 11.11
CA GLN A 147 8.31 6.03 11.06
C GLN A 147 9.25 5.40 10.06
N ASN A 148 10.51 5.23 10.44
CA ASN A 148 11.63 4.78 9.62
C ASN A 148 11.94 5.70 8.41
N LEU A 149 11.17 6.78 8.22
CA LEU A 149 11.38 7.75 7.14
C LEU A 149 11.91 9.05 7.75
N GLU A 150 13.15 9.35 7.47
CA GLU A 150 13.81 10.60 7.83
C GLU A 150 13.74 11.59 6.67
N ALA A 151 13.98 12.87 6.94
CA ALA A 151 14.11 13.90 5.91
C ALA A 151 15.46 13.74 5.20
N ALA A 152 15.62 12.70 4.40
CA ALA A 152 16.81 12.38 3.63
C ALA A 152 16.48 12.36 2.12
N ASP A 153 17.51 12.49 1.31
CA ASP A 153 17.37 12.46 -0.16
C ASP A 153 17.29 11.00 -0.66
N TYR A 154 16.15 10.36 -0.46
CA TYR A 154 15.90 9.02 -0.97
C TYR A 154 15.76 9.03 -2.49
N LYS A 155 16.45 8.10 -3.15
CA LYS A 155 16.41 7.96 -4.61
C LYS A 155 15.81 6.62 -4.99
N TYR A 156 14.93 6.64 -6.00
CA TYR A 156 14.29 5.46 -6.56
C TYR A 156 14.38 5.43 -8.09
N SER A 157 15.27 6.26 -8.62
CA SER A 157 15.70 6.28 -10.01
C SER A 157 17.22 6.21 -10.05
N PHE A 158 17.75 5.21 -10.76
CA PHE A 158 19.19 4.90 -10.77
C PHE A 158 19.69 4.76 -12.21
N ASP A 159 20.91 5.21 -12.44
CA ASP A 159 21.64 5.12 -13.72
C ASP A 159 22.92 4.27 -13.60
N VAL A 160 23.02 3.48 -12.53
CA VAL A 160 24.15 2.61 -12.23
C VAL A 160 23.67 1.16 -12.07
N SER A 161 24.58 0.20 -12.22
CA SER A 161 24.25 -1.23 -12.13
C SER A 161 24.20 -1.78 -10.71
N ARG A 162 24.74 -1.04 -9.71
CA ARG A 162 24.69 -1.43 -8.29
C ARG A 162 24.24 -0.25 -7.46
N PHE A 163 23.20 -0.45 -6.69
CA PHE A 163 22.58 0.61 -5.88
C PHE A 163 21.77 0.01 -4.72
N GLN A 164 21.26 0.88 -3.87
CA GLN A 164 20.43 0.50 -2.74
C GLN A 164 19.02 1.07 -2.92
N VAL A 165 18.01 0.22 -2.70
CA VAL A 165 16.61 0.61 -2.63
C VAL A 165 16.16 0.52 -1.17
N PHE A 166 15.72 1.63 -0.60
CA PHE A 166 15.27 1.70 0.78
C PHE A 166 13.77 1.49 0.88
N ASN A 167 13.34 0.52 1.69
CA ASN A 167 11.94 0.32 2.06
C ASN A 167 11.77 0.78 3.51
N ALA A 168 11.18 1.98 3.71
CA ALA A 168 10.92 2.53 5.04
C ALA A 168 9.75 1.87 5.77
N GLY A 169 9.00 0.98 5.08
CA GLY A 169 7.88 0.26 5.66
C GLY A 169 8.28 -0.82 6.64
N ASP A 170 7.32 -1.27 7.45
CA ASP A 170 7.48 -2.36 8.42
C ASP A 170 7.31 -3.74 7.78
N PHE A 171 6.78 -3.79 6.55
CA PHE A 171 6.52 -5.03 5.80
C PHE A 171 7.38 -5.11 4.54
N ALA A 172 7.68 -6.34 4.14
CA ALA A 172 8.25 -6.58 2.83
C ALA A 172 7.24 -6.22 1.73
N ILE A 173 7.74 -5.68 0.61
CA ILE A 173 6.94 -5.44 -0.58
C ILE A 173 7.01 -6.70 -1.44
N ASP A 174 5.93 -7.47 -1.45
CA ASP A 174 5.76 -8.64 -2.29
C ASP A 174 4.83 -8.28 -3.46
N PRO A 175 5.27 -8.38 -4.72
CA PRO A 175 4.46 -8.00 -5.88
C PRO A 175 3.21 -8.88 -6.09
N ARG A 176 3.11 -10.04 -5.43
CA ARG A 176 1.90 -10.87 -5.41
C ARG A 176 0.76 -10.21 -4.65
N GLU A 177 1.09 -9.48 -3.61
CA GLU A 177 0.14 -8.85 -2.69
C GLU A 177 0.09 -7.32 -2.86
N HIS A 178 1.25 -6.70 -3.14
CA HIS A 178 1.43 -5.26 -3.13
C HIS A 178 1.81 -4.70 -4.50
N ALA A 179 1.54 -3.42 -4.71
CA ALA A 179 1.96 -2.73 -5.92
C ALA A 179 3.47 -2.47 -5.87
N LEU A 180 4.21 -3.10 -6.78
CA LEU A 180 5.61 -2.83 -7.07
C LEU A 180 5.78 -2.76 -8.57
N LYS A 181 6.26 -1.63 -9.07
CA LYS A 181 6.58 -1.45 -10.48
C LYS A 181 8.05 -1.12 -10.63
N ILE A 182 8.77 -1.99 -11.32
CA ILE A 182 10.19 -1.80 -11.64
C ILE A 182 10.31 -1.57 -13.14
N THR A 183 10.97 -0.49 -13.55
CA THR A 183 11.25 -0.22 -14.96
C THR A 183 12.74 -0.34 -15.19
N LEU A 184 13.13 -1.11 -16.20
CA LEU A 184 14.53 -1.31 -16.60
C LEU A 184 14.72 -0.88 -18.06
N GLN A 185 15.70 -0.03 -18.27
CA GLN A 185 16.19 0.45 -19.56
C GLN A 185 17.69 0.23 -19.65
N GLY A 186 18.19 0.09 -20.86
CA GLY A 186 19.61 -0.11 -21.15
C GLY A 186 19.79 -0.93 -22.40
N GLU A 187 21.00 -1.46 -22.56
CA GLU A 187 21.41 -2.29 -23.70
C GLU A 187 21.80 -3.67 -23.18
N SER A 188 21.09 -4.73 -23.62
CA SER A 188 21.36 -6.12 -23.23
C SER A 188 21.43 -7.01 -24.47
N LEU A 189 22.47 -7.82 -24.53
CA LEU A 189 22.62 -8.88 -25.54
C LEU A 189 21.93 -10.19 -25.11
N GLY A 190 21.09 -10.14 -24.10
CA GLY A 190 20.35 -11.24 -23.53
C GLY A 190 20.67 -11.50 -22.06
N ASN A 191 19.77 -12.21 -21.38
CA ASN A 191 19.84 -12.51 -19.94
C ASN A 191 19.98 -11.25 -19.06
N GLY A 192 19.32 -10.15 -19.43
CA GLY A 192 19.22 -8.96 -18.60
C GLY A 192 18.62 -9.30 -17.23
N THR A 193 19.38 -9.09 -16.16
CA THR A 193 19.03 -9.63 -14.84
C THR A 193 18.88 -8.51 -13.82
N ILE A 194 17.81 -8.56 -13.02
CA ILE A 194 17.65 -7.80 -11.77
C ILE A 194 17.88 -8.76 -10.62
N PHE A 195 18.85 -8.50 -9.76
CA PHE A 195 19.17 -9.33 -8.62
C PHE A 195 19.08 -8.51 -7.32
N ASN A 196 18.16 -8.88 -6.44
CA ASN A 196 18.13 -8.36 -5.08
C ASN A 196 19.02 -9.25 -4.20
N ARG A 197 20.18 -8.76 -3.85
CA ARG A 197 21.17 -9.51 -3.03
C ARG A 197 20.69 -9.70 -1.59
N THR A 198 19.82 -8.82 -1.10
CA THR A 198 19.29 -8.87 0.27
C THR A 198 18.28 -10.01 0.43
N THR A 199 17.37 -10.18 -0.53
CA THR A 199 16.34 -11.24 -0.49
C THR A 199 16.77 -12.52 -1.21
N GLY A 200 17.75 -12.42 -2.12
CA GLY A 200 18.19 -13.50 -3.00
C GLY A 200 17.36 -13.62 -4.28
N ASP A 201 16.35 -12.79 -4.47
CA ASP A 201 15.46 -12.83 -5.63
C ASP A 201 16.18 -12.42 -6.91
N ARG A 202 15.87 -13.16 -8.00
CA ARG A 202 16.53 -12.95 -9.28
C ARG A 202 15.53 -13.04 -10.43
N PHE A 203 15.22 -11.90 -11.04
CA PHE A 203 14.45 -11.84 -12.29
C PHE A 203 15.37 -11.82 -13.48
N ILE A 204 15.09 -12.60 -14.52
CA ILE A 204 15.86 -12.69 -15.77
C ILE A 204 14.93 -12.48 -16.96
N TYR A 205 15.27 -11.53 -17.82
CA TYR A 205 14.69 -11.38 -19.15
C TYR A 205 15.69 -11.97 -20.18
N TYR A 206 15.29 -13.06 -20.84
CA TYR A 206 16.21 -13.84 -21.69
C TYR A 206 16.60 -13.18 -23.00
N PRO A 207 15.67 -12.55 -23.78
CA PRO A 207 16.03 -11.95 -25.05
C PRO A 207 16.94 -10.72 -24.92
N GLU A 208 17.52 -10.33 -26.03
CA GLU A 208 18.15 -9.01 -26.14
C GLU A 208 17.10 -7.90 -26.06
N PHE A 209 17.51 -6.74 -25.56
CA PHE A 209 16.71 -5.51 -25.62
C PHE A 209 17.60 -4.29 -25.68
N SER A 210 17.08 -3.22 -26.27
CA SER A 210 17.79 -1.96 -26.43
C SER A 210 16.86 -0.77 -26.26
N THR A 211 17.21 0.13 -25.35
CA THR A 211 16.50 1.40 -25.18
C THR A 211 16.67 2.32 -26.38
N ASN A 212 17.77 2.20 -27.13
CA ASN A 212 17.96 2.94 -28.38
C ASN A 212 16.93 2.51 -29.46
N LEU A 213 16.38 1.30 -29.36
CA LEU A 213 15.26 0.82 -30.18
C LEU A 213 13.88 1.09 -29.53
N GLY A 214 13.82 1.89 -28.49
CA GLY A 214 12.60 2.25 -27.77
C GLY A 214 12.07 1.11 -26.86
N GLN A 215 12.91 0.12 -26.52
CA GLN A 215 12.49 -1.00 -25.69
C GLN A 215 12.70 -0.71 -24.20
N THR A 216 11.69 -1.06 -23.41
CA THR A 216 11.68 -0.91 -21.94
C THR A 216 11.07 -2.16 -21.32
N VAL A 217 11.80 -2.82 -20.44
CA VAL A 217 11.32 -3.94 -19.64
C VAL A 217 10.69 -3.38 -18.35
N THR A 218 9.46 -3.80 -18.06
CA THR A 218 8.74 -3.37 -16.87
C THR A 218 8.23 -4.59 -16.12
N LEU A 219 8.52 -4.67 -14.83
CA LEU A 219 7.84 -5.56 -13.89
C LEU A 219 6.72 -4.76 -13.24
N ASP A 220 5.49 -5.11 -13.56
CA ASP A 220 4.29 -4.47 -13.01
C ASP A 220 3.56 -5.49 -12.15
N ARG A 221 3.83 -5.48 -10.85
CA ARG A 221 3.50 -6.57 -9.94
C ARG A 221 4.08 -7.89 -10.44
N VAL A 222 3.25 -8.90 -10.64
CA VAL A 222 3.62 -10.23 -11.14
C VAL A 222 3.75 -10.30 -12.68
N TYR A 223 3.52 -9.19 -13.38
CA TYR A 223 3.43 -9.17 -14.84
C TYR A 223 4.66 -8.52 -15.48
N PRO A 224 5.61 -9.29 -16.03
CA PRO A 224 6.67 -8.73 -16.84
C PRO A 224 6.13 -8.29 -18.22
N LYS A 225 6.53 -7.09 -18.64
CA LYS A 225 6.09 -6.46 -19.87
C LYS A 225 7.28 -5.90 -20.64
N LEU A 226 7.27 -6.01 -21.96
CA LEU A 226 8.13 -5.27 -22.88
C LEU A 226 7.27 -4.22 -23.60
N ASN A 227 7.57 -2.96 -23.44
CA ASN A 227 6.77 -1.85 -24.00
C ASN A 227 5.27 -1.96 -23.69
N GLY A 228 4.91 -2.38 -22.46
CA GLY A 228 3.53 -2.56 -22.04
C GLY A 228 2.88 -3.89 -22.45
N VAL A 229 3.51 -4.69 -23.32
CA VAL A 229 3.01 -6.01 -23.75
C VAL A 229 3.58 -7.10 -22.84
N HIS A 230 2.72 -8.01 -22.37
CA HIS A 230 3.14 -9.13 -21.53
C HIS A 230 4.20 -10.01 -22.22
N CYS A 231 5.30 -10.27 -21.52
CA CYS A 231 6.43 -11.02 -22.02
C CYS A 231 6.91 -12.15 -21.08
N GLY A 232 6.03 -12.67 -20.22
CA GLY A 232 6.38 -13.69 -19.22
C GLY A 232 7.08 -14.93 -19.79
N ILE A 233 6.71 -15.37 -20.99
CA ILE A 233 7.35 -16.50 -21.67
C ILE A 233 8.86 -16.28 -21.93
N ASN A 234 9.29 -15.03 -21.96
CA ASN A 234 10.68 -14.64 -22.20
C ASN A 234 11.46 -14.40 -20.88
N THR A 235 10.94 -14.88 -19.76
CA THR A 235 11.52 -14.66 -18.43
C THR A 235 11.62 -15.96 -17.64
N ASN A 236 12.34 -15.92 -16.52
CA ASN A 236 12.36 -17.04 -15.55
C ASN A 236 11.11 -17.09 -14.65
N LEU A 237 10.12 -16.20 -14.83
CA LEU A 237 8.90 -16.05 -14.04
C LEU A 237 9.12 -15.77 -12.54
N GLU A 238 10.34 -15.50 -12.13
CA GLU A 238 10.65 -15.10 -10.78
C GLU A 238 10.29 -13.63 -10.50
N LEU A 239 10.07 -13.32 -9.24
CA LEU A 239 9.65 -12.00 -8.78
C LEU A 239 10.77 -11.33 -7.99
N ILE A 240 10.70 -10.02 -7.85
CA ILE A 240 11.58 -9.25 -6.96
C ILE A 240 10.76 -8.76 -5.79
N THR A 241 11.15 -9.11 -4.58
CA THR A 241 10.60 -8.58 -3.32
C THR A 241 11.55 -7.56 -2.73
N LEU A 242 11.05 -6.68 -1.84
CA LEU A 242 11.88 -5.73 -1.11
C LEU A 242 11.67 -5.93 0.39
N ALA A 243 12.69 -6.38 1.09
CA ALA A 243 12.69 -6.48 2.55
C ALA A 243 12.57 -5.09 3.20
N PRO A 244 12.05 -4.95 4.43
CA PRO A 244 12.17 -3.72 5.20
C PRO A 244 13.63 -3.27 5.34
N GLY A 245 13.87 -1.98 5.23
CA GLY A 245 15.23 -1.40 5.28
C GLY A 245 15.91 -1.38 3.91
N ILE A 246 17.22 -1.54 3.90
CA ILE A 246 18.09 -1.41 2.71
C ILE A 246 18.08 -2.72 1.92
N ASN A 247 17.76 -2.62 0.63
CA ASN A 247 17.88 -3.70 -0.34
C ASN A 247 19.03 -3.40 -1.31
N GLU A 248 20.02 -4.28 -1.36
CA GLU A 248 21.15 -4.17 -2.28
C GLU A 248 20.77 -4.77 -3.64
N ILE A 249 20.71 -3.92 -4.65
CA ILE A 249 20.29 -4.29 -6.00
C ILE A 249 21.50 -4.33 -6.93
N GLU A 250 21.55 -5.36 -7.77
CA GLU A 250 22.53 -5.50 -8.83
C GLU A 250 21.83 -5.81 -10.16
N ILE A 251 22.06 -4.96 -11.17
CA ILE A 251 21.63 -5.18 -12.54
C ILE A 251 22.78 -5.83 -13.29
N GLN A 252 22.55 -6.99 -13.88
CA GLN A 252 23.56 -7.79 -14.59
C GLN A 252 23.20 -7.91 -16.07
N ASN A 253 24.23 -7.99 -16.94
CA ASN A 253 24.10 -8.16 -18.41
C ASN A 253 23.32 -7.03 -19.10
N VAL A 254 23.37 -5.83 -18.53
CA VAL A 254 22.78 -4.61 -19.11
C VAL A 254 23.79 -3.47 -19.02
N ALA A 255 24.08 -2.83 -20.14
CA ALA A 255 24.88 -1.63 -20.21
C ALA A 255 23.99 -0.39 -20.24
N ASN A 256 24.53 0.79 -19.87
CA ASN A 256 23.79 2.06 -19.85
C ASN A 256 22.48 1.96 -19.07
N VAL A 257 22.54 1.32 -17.92
CA VAL A 257 21.39 1.02 -17.06
C VAL A 257 20.67 2.30 -16.66
N LYS A 258 19.34 2.28 -16.79
CA LYS A 258 18.43 3.18 -16.07
C LYS A 258 17.31 2.34 -15.48
N SER A 259 17.05 2.53 -14.20
CA SER A 259 15.96 1.82 -13.52
C SER A 259 15.15 2.75 -12.61
N THR A 260 13.86 2.48 -12.49
CA THR A 260 12.97 3.18 -11.56
C THR A 260 12.20 2.14 -10.73
N TRP A 261 11.95 2.49 -9.47
CA TRP A 261 11.36 1.62 -8.45
C TRP A 261 10.18 2.32 -7.82
N ASP A 262 8.97 1.98 -8.23
CA ASP A 262 7.72 2.62 -7.82
C ASP A 262 6.90 1.69 -6.93
N PHE A 263 6.78 2.04 -5.65
CA PHE A 263 6.00 1.30 -4.66
C PHE A 263 5.55 2.23 -3.52
N ARG A 264 4.76 1.69 -2.60
CA ARG A 264 4.35 2.36 -1.38
C ARG A 264 4.93 1.65 -0.18
N TYR A 265 5.31 2.40 0.83
CA TYR A 265 5.68 1.81 2.11
C TYR A 265 4.43 1.26 2.81
N LEU A 266 4.60 0.16 3.52
CA LEU A 266 3.54 -0.52 4.25
C LEU A 266 3.86 -0.48 5.74
N TYR A 267 2.92 0.02 6.54
CA TYR A 267 3.11 0.25 7.98
C TYR A 267 2.12 -0.56 8.81
N LYS A 268 2.59 -0.99 9.98
CA LYS A 268 1.78 -1.65 11.02
C LYS A 268 0.77 -0.70 11.64
#